data_c737f27f71957810c89f64f3bf222beb
#
_entry.id   c737f27f71957810c89f64f3bf222beb
#
_cell.length_a   1.000
_cell.length_b   1.000
_cell.length_c   1.000
_cell.angle_alpha   90.00
_cell.angle_beta   90.00
_cell.angle_gamma   90.00
#
_symmetry.space_group_name_H-M   'P 1'
#
loop_
_entity.id
_entity.type
_entity.pdbx_description
1 polymer ?
#
loop_
_entity_poly.entity_id
_entity_poly.type
_entity_poly.pdbx_seq_one_letter_code
_entity_poly.pdbx_strand_id
1 'polypeptide(L)'
;MEISNLKKSTIACLSAGLILIFIVCFGIARGFKNASPQDFITQRPVGNNVYNYDKAGILGDIKESTGRYLEIIKKDYAIETVIVTLPALPQTHTIESLAAELFSNWQIGKNTGGRGILLLLADKEKLVKIEVSYELEDVFTDIFCGHIEDKQLKAYFLSDQVDIGLVAVMEE
;
A
#
# COMPACT_ATOMS: atom_id res chain seq x y z
N MET A 1 -53.05 41.40 6.90
CA MET A 1 -51.84 41.48 7.74
C MET A 1 -51.21 40.10 7.95
N GLU A 2 -51.35 39.17 7.00
CA GLU A 2 -50.88 37.77 7.17
C GLU A 2 -49.82 37.30 6.13
N ILE A 3 -49.65 38.01 5.03
CA ILE A 3 -48.76 37.54 3.94
C ILE A 3 -47.26 37.85 4.24
N SER A 4 -46.96 38.81 5.12
CA SER A 4 -45.61 39.19 5.46
C SER A 4 -44.87 38.19 6.36
N ASN A 5 -45.59 37.43 7.16
CA ASN A 5 -45.02 36.44 8.08
C ASN A 5 -44.68 35.10 7.41
N LEU A 6 -45.42 34.75 6.32
CA LEU A 6 -45.17 33.51 5.57
C LEU A 6 -43.87 33.57 4.77
N LYS A 7 -43.54 34.76 4.21
CA LYS A 7 -42.28 34.94 3.44
C LYS A 7 -41.03 34.93 4.33
N LYS A 8 -41.11 35.38 5.57
CA LYS A 8 -39.99 35.36 6.51
C LYS A 8 -39.68 33.95 7.01
N SER A 9 -40.70 33.12 7.21
CA SER A 9 -40.55 31.74 7.65
C SER A 9 -39.92 30.86 6.56
N THR A 10 -40.31 31.01 5.30
CA THR A 10 -39.78 30.24 4.17
C THR A 10 -38.31 30.62 3.85
N ILE A 11 -37.96 31.89 3.96
CA ILE A 11 -36.55 32.32 3.76
C ILE A 11 -35.66 31.83 4.89
N ALA A 12 -36.13 31.80 6.13
CA ALA A 12 -35.38 31.26 7.27
C ALA A 12 -35.15 29.72 7.16
N CYS A 13 -36.12 28.96 6.66
CA CYS A 13 -35.97 27.53 6.41
C CYS A 13 -35.00 27.23 5.27
N LEU A 14 -35.00 28.02 4.19
CA LEU A 14 -34.08 27.86 3.06
C LEU A 14 -32.62 28.20 3.46
N SER A 15 -32.43 29.22 4.31
CA SER A 15 -31.09 29.57 4.81
C SER A 15 -30.53 28.51 5.78
N ALA A 16 -31.38 27.94 6.64
CA ALA A 16 -30.98 26.87 7.56
C ALA A 16 -30.62 25.56 6.80
N GLY A 17 -31.36 25.21 5.76
CA GLY A 17 -31.09 24.06 4.91
C GLY A 17 -29.78 24.20 4.13
N LEU A 18 -29.47 25.39 3.60
CA LEU A 18 -28.21 25.68 2.90
C LEU A 18 -27.02 25.67 3.86
N ILE A 19 -27.15 26.16 5.09
CA ILE A 19 -26.09 26.10 6.10
C ILE A 19 -25.82 24.65 6.53
N LEU A 20 -26.86 23.82 6.67
CA LEU A 20 -26.71 22.41 7.02
C LEU A 20 -26.01 21.61 5.92
N ILE A 21 -26.33 21.86 4.65
CA ILE A 21 -25.64 21.25 3.50
C ILE A 21 -24.17 21.70 3.46
N PHE A 22 -23.87 22.97 3.75
CA PHE A 22 -22.52 23.48 3.79
C PHE A 22 -21.68 22.87 4.94
N ILE A 23 -22.30 22.66 6.12
CA ILE A 23 -21.65 22.00 7.27
C ILE A 23 -21.41 20.52 6.96
N VAL A 24 -22.34 19.82 6.32
CA VAL A 24 -22.17 18.42 5.93
C VAL A 24 -21.10 18.28 4.85
N CYS A 25 -21.12 19.13 3.81
CA CYS A 25 -20.07 19.11 2.78
C CYS A 25 -18.69 19.52 3.33
N PHE A 26 -18.63 20.49 4.27
CA PHE A 26 -17.38 20.91 4.88
C PHE A 26 -16.88 19.90 5.95
N GLY A 27 -17.79 19.18 6.60
CA GLY A 27 -17.46 18.10 7.54
C GLY A 27 -16.92 16.85 6.84
N ILE A 28 -17.47 16.50 5.69
CA ILE A 28 -16.99 15.36 4.87
C ILE A 28 -15.63 15.67 4.26
N ALA A 29 -15.36 16.93 3.87
CA ALA A 29 -14.05 17.33 3.34
C ALA A 29 -12.90 17.29 4.38
N ARG A 30 -13.21 17.26 5.69
CA ARG A 30 -12.20 17.15 6.76
C ARG A 30 -11.80 15.72 7.13
N GLY A 31 -12.48 14.71 6.58
CA GLY A 31 -12.24 13.28 6.89
C GLY A 31 -11.17 12.60 6.05
N PHE A 32 -10.78 13.15 4.91
CA PHE A 32 -9.65 12.67 4.12
C PHE A 32 -8.40 13.46 4.47
N LYS A 33 -7.75 13.13 5.59
CA LYS A 33 -6.32 13.36 5.72
C LYS A 33 -5.66 12.45 4.68
N ASN A 34 -5.27 13.02 3.54
CA ASN A 34 -4.26 12.41 2.71
C ASN A 34 -3.03 12.24 3.61
N ALA A 35 -2.78 11.00 4.05
CA ALA A 35 -1.56 10.67 4.76
C ALA A 35 -0.40 11.16 3.87
N SER A 36 0.50 11.96 4.42
CA SER A 36 1.66 12.43 3.67
C SER A 36 2.46 11.21 3.21
N PRO A 37 3.21 11.28 2.10
CA PRO A 37 4.08 10.18 1.69
C PRO A 37 5.02 9.70 2.80
N GLN A 38 5.34 10.56 3.77
CA GLN A 38 6.16 10.28 4.93
C GLN A 38 5.47 9.44 6.00
N ASP A 39 4.14 9.54 6.14
CA ASP A 39 3.41 8.86 7.22
C ASP A 39 3.40 7.33 7.03
N PHE A 40 3.38 6.84 5.77
CA PHE A 40 3.39 5.40 5.51
C PHE A 40 4.77 4.76 5.69
N ILE A 41 5.86 5.53 5.51
CA ILE A 41 7.23 5.03 5.72
C ILE A 41 7.44 4.73 7.21
N THR A 42 6.96 5.61 8.08
CA THR A 42 7.15 5.51 9.52
C THR A 42 6.21 4.53 10.21
N GLN A 43 5.00 4.35 9.69
CA GLN A 43 3.99 3.49 10.30
C GLN A 43 3.36 2.55 9.27
N ARG A 44 3.40 1.26 9.59
CA ARG A 44 2.68 0.25 8.81
C ARG A 44 1.18 0.52 8.84
N PRO A 45 0.51 0.58 7.69
CA PRO A 45 -0.93 0.75 7.65
C PRO A 45 -1.66 -0.38 8.36
N VAL A 46 -2.69 -0.03 9.12
CA VAL A 46 -3.56 -0.99 9.82
C VAL A 46 -4.80 -1.24 8.98
N GLY A 47 -5.15 -2.50 8.72
CA GLY A 47 -6.35 -2.84 7.95
C GLY A 47 -6.40 -4.30 7.51
N ASN A 48 -7.43 -4.66 6.75
CA ASN A 48 -7.67 -6.04 6.31
C ASN A 48 -6.65 -6.59 5.29
N ASN A 49 -5.83 -5.72 4.68
CA ASN A 49 -4.80 -6.09 3.70
C ASN A 49 -3.40 -5.76 4.24
N VAL A 50 -3.05 -6.36 5.38
CA VAL A 50 -1.80 -6.10 6.10
C VAL A 50 -0.56 -6.51 5.30
N TYR A 51 -0.71 -7.39 4.31
CA TYR A 51 0.39 -7.94 3.52
C TYR A 51 0.53 -7.29 2.13
N ASN A 52 -0.51 -6.63 1.62
CA ASN A 52 -0.51 -5.97 0.30
C ASN A 52 -0.81 -4.49 0.44
N TYR A 53 0.22 -3.66 0.39
CA TYR A 53 0.07 -2.22 0.40
C TYR A 53 0.16 -1.66 -1.02
N ASP A 54 -0.95 -1.76 -1.75
CA ASP A 54 -1.03 -1.38 -3.16
C ASP A 54 -1.46 0.07 -3.34
N LYS A 55 -0.50 1.00 -3.26
CA LYS A 55 -0.73 2.43 -3.52
C LYS A 55 -0.69 2.80 -4.99
N ALA A 56 0.04 2.05 -5.79
CA ALA A 56 0.08 2.26 -7.24
C ALA A 56 -1.19 1.76 -7.94
N GLY A 57 -1.94 0.83 -7.30
CA GLY A 57 -3.12 0.20 -7.89
C GLY A 57 -2.77 -0.80 -9.00
N ILE A 58 -1.54 -1.32 -9.01
CA ILE A 58 -1.04 -2.20 -10.07
C ILE A 58 -1.28 -3.69 -9.81
N LEU A 59 -1.74 -4.05 -8.60
CA LEU A 59 -2.09 -5.44 -8.28
C LEU A 59 -3.47 -5.85 -8.82
N GLY A 60 -4.34 -4.89 -9.12
CA GLY A 60 -5.64 -5.14 -9.74
C GLY A 60 -6.44 -6.25 -9.04
N ASP A 61 -6.95 -7.20 -9.84
CA ASP A 61 -7.81 -8.29 -9.38
C ASP A 61 -7.08 -9.33 -8.53
N ILE A 62 -5.74 -9.42 -8.65
CA ILE A 62 -4.96 -10.39 -7.85
C ILE A 62 -4.70 -9.94 -6.43
N LYS A 63 -4.95 -8.68 -6.08
CA LYS A 63 -4.63 -8.12 -4.77
C LYS A 63 -5.18 -8.96 -3.60
N GLU A 64 -6.41 -9.40 -3.71
CA GLU A 64 -7.04 -10.18 -2.64
C GLU A 64 -6.53 -11.62 -2.58
N SER A 65 -6.34 -12.26 -3.74
CA SER A 65 -5.78 -13.62 -3.81
C SER A 65 -4.33 -13.67 -3.32
N THR A 66 -3.51 -12.69 -3.71
CA THR A 66 -2.15 -12.53 -3.23
C THR A 66 -2.12 -12.35 -1.71
N GLY A 67 -2.99 -11.51 -1.14
CA GLY A 67 -3.07 -11.32 0.30
C GLY A 67 -3.37 -12.63 1.05
N ARG A 68 -4.31 -13.43 0.56
CA ARG A 68 -4.61 -14.75 1.13
C ARG A 68 -3.42 -15.72 1.03
N TYR A 69 -2.71 -15.69 -0.10
CA TYR A 69 -1.52 -16.52 -0.29
C TYR A 69 -0.40 -16.17 0.69
N LEU A 70 -0.13 -14.88 0.90
CA LEU A 70 0.86 -14.41 1.86
C LEU A 70 0.48 -14.76 3.32
N GLU A 71 -0.80 -14.81 3.63
CA GLU A 71 -1.30 -15.32 4.92
C GLU A 71 -0.99 -16.81 5.12
N ILE A 72 -1.15 -17.62 4.06
CA ILE A 72 -0.80 -19.05 4.08
C ILE A 72 0.71 -19.23 4.29
N ILE A 73 1.55 -18.48 3.55
CA ILE A 73 3.01 -18.51 3.73
C ILE A 73 3.38 -18.20 5.18
N LYS A 74 2.79 -17.18 5.76
CA LYS A 74 3.04 -16.83 7.16
C LYS A 74 2.65 -17.95 8.12
N LYS A 75 1.48 -18.55 7.89
CA LYS A 75 0.96 -19.62 8.76
C LYS A 75 1.77 -20.90 8.66
N ASP A 76 2.10 -21.33 7.43
CA ASP A 76 2.65 -22.67 7.19
C ASP A 76 4.19 -22.67 7.29
N TYR A 77 4.86 -21.56 6.95
CA TYR A 77 6.33 -21.46 6.92
C TYR A 77 6.89 -20.49 7.97
N ALA A 78 6.05 -19.79 8.71
CA ALA A 78 6.44 -18.72 9.63
C ALA A 78 7.32 -17.65 8.94
N ILE A 79 6.97 -17.25 7.70
CA ILE A 79 7.62 -16.18 6.95
C ILE A 79 6.62 -15.06 6.76
N GLU A 80 6.93 -13.87 7.23
CA GLU A 80 6.10 -12.69 6.97
C GLU A 80 6.53 -12.02 5.67
N THR A 81 5.74 -12.17 4.61
CA THR A 81 5.99 -11.51 3.33
C THR A 81 5.03 -10.33 3.17
N VAL A 82 5.58 -9.17 2.77
CA VAL A 82 4.81 -7.94 2.53
C VAL A 82 5.11 -7.40 1.14
N ILE A 83 4.05 -7.06 0.40
CA ILE A 83 4.16 -6.41 -0.91
C ILE A 83 3.75 -4.95 -0.77
N VAL A 84 4.60 -4.05 -1.24
CA VAL A 84 4.34 -2.60 -1.30
C VAL A 84 4.48 -2.13 -2.72
N THR A 85 3.44 -1.50 -3.25
CA THR A 85 3.52 -0.82 -4.54
C THR A 85 3.35 0.68 -4.36
N LEU A 86 4.17 1.46 -5.06
CA LEU A 86 4.15 2.92 -5.01
C LEU A 86 4.00 3.50 -6.42
N PRO A 87 3.22 4.57 -6.60
CA PRO A 87 3.13 5.26 -7.88
C PRO A 87 4.47 5.82 -8.36
N ALA A 88 5.32 6.28 -7.41
CA ALA A 88 6.66 6.78 -7.65
C ALA A 88 7.48 6.73 -6.36
N LEU A 89 8.81 6.71 -6.49
CA LEU A 89 9.71 6.85 -5.35
C LEU A 89 9.67 8.28 -4.78
N PRO A 90 9.74 8.44 -3.45
CA PRO A 90 10.01 9.73 -2.84
C PRO A 90 11.36 10.27 -3.32
N GLN A 91 11.45 11.56 -3.61
CA GLN A 91 12.67 12.19 -4.18
C GLN A 91 13.93 12.03 -3.31
N THR A 92 13.75 11.77 -2.04
CA THR A 92 14.84 11.63 -1.05
C THR A 92 15.36 10.20 -0.90
N HIS A 93 14.79 9.23 -1.62
CA HIS A 93 15.11 7.81 -1.48
C HIS A 93 15.51 7.17 -2.80
N THR A 94 16.45 6.22 -2.72
CA THR A 94 16.58 5.16 -3.72
C THR A 94 15.63 4.01 -3.36
N ILE A 95 15.42 3.05 -4.26
CA ILE A 95 14.54 1.91 -3.96
C ILE A 95 15.12 1.05 -2.83
N GLU A 96 16.45 0.90 -2.77
CA GLU A 96 17.16 0.15 -1.75
C GLU A 96 16.99 0.83 -0.37
N SER A 97 17.27 2.15 -0.28
CA SER A 97 17.14 2.88 0.98
C SER A 97 15.72 2.88 1.50
N LEU A 98 14.73 3.00 0.61
CA LEU A 98 13.32 2.95 0.98
C LEU A 98 12.89 1.56 1.43
N ALA A 99 13.35 0.50 0.75
CA ALA A 99 13.04 -0.87 1.14
C ALA A 99 13.58 -1.20 2.53
N ALA A 100 14.85 -0.88 2.81
CA ALA A 100 15.47 -1.08 4.11
C ALA A 100 14.76 -0.28 5.22
N GLU A 101 14.37 0.98 4.95
CA GLU A 101 13.66 1.81 5.90
C GLU A 101 12.24 1.29 6.20
N LEU A 102 11.48 0.90 5.18
CA LEU A 102 10.17 0.27 5.35
C LEU A 102 10.27 -1.04 6.12
N PHE A 103 11.23 -1.90 5.76
CA PHE A 103 11.45 -3.19 6.41
C PHE A 103 11.67 -3.02 7.91
N SER A 104 12.55 -2.09 8.28
CA SER A 104 12.88 -1.78 9.67
C SER A 104 11.71 -1.14 10.42
N ASN A 105 11.12 -0.07 9.88
CA ASN A 105 10.06 0.69 10.54
C ASN A 105 8.77 -0.14 10.73
N TRP A 106 8.46 -0.99 9.75
CA TRP A 106 7.28 -1.88 9.82
C TRP A 106 7.56 -3.16 10.61
N GLN A 107 8.82 -3.37 11.05
CA GLN A 107 9.24 -4.53 11.82
C GLN A 107 8.86 -5.85 11.15
N ILE A 108 9.06 -5.94 9.81
CA ILE A 108 8.69 -7.11 9.02
C ILE A 108 9.48 -8.33 9.52
N GLY A 109 8.79 -9.45 9.78
CA GLY A 109 9.38 -10.66 10.33
C GLY A 109 9.42 -10.73 11.86
N LYS A 110 9.15 -9.64 12.59
CA LYS A 110 9.25 -9.63 14.07
C LYS A 110 8.41 -10.72 14.74
N ASN A 111 7.20 -10.96 14.23
CA ASN A 111 6.26 -11.94 14.79
C ASN A 111 6.43 -13.35 14.21
N THR A 112 7.45 -13.56 13.38
CA THR A 112 7.76 -14.83 12.72
C THR A 112 9.20 -15.28 13.01
N GLY A 113 9.72 -14.92 14.20
CA GLY A 113 11.08 -15.31 14.61
C GLY A 113 12.19 -14.62 13.81
N GLY A 114 11.95 -13.42 13.33
CA GLY A 114 12.90 -12.66 12.50
C GLY A 114 12.76 -12.94 10.99
N ARG A 115 11.89 -13.85 10.57
CA ARG A 115 11.76 -14.29 9.17
C ARG A 115 10.81 -13.41 8.39
N GLY A 116 11.36 -12.46 7.64
CA GLY A 116 10.60 -11.47 6.89
C GLY A 116 11.10 -11.25 5.48
N ILE A 117 10.18 -10.92 4.56
CA ILE A 117 10.46 -10.54 3.17
C ILE A 117 9.61 -9.32 2.83
N LEU A 118 10.22 -8.31 2.21
CA LEU A 118 9.52 -7.18 1.62
C LEU A 118 9.77 -7.17 0.12
N LEU A 119 8.70 -7.11 -0.66
CA LEU A 119 8.74 -6.82 -2.09
C LEU A 119 8.23 -5.39 -2.33
N LEU A 120 9.11 -4.50 -2.78
CA LEU A 120 8.80 -3.10 -3.08
C LEU A 120 8.84 -2.86 -4.58
N LEU A 121 7.75 -2.29 -5.12
CA LEU A 121 7.62 -1.91 -6.54
C LEU A 121 7.34 -0.42 -6.65
N ALA A 122 8.11 0.29 -7.50
CA ALA A 122 7.92 1.70 -7.83
C ALA A 122 7.49 1.81 -9.30
N ASP A 123 6.21 2.16 -9.53
CA ASP A 123 5.58 2.05 -10.84
C ASP A 123 6.16 3.02 -11.88
N LYS A 124 6.35 4.28 -11.51
CA LYS A 124 6.89 5.30 -12.43
C LYS A 124 8.32 4.97 -12.88
N GLU A 125 9.16 4.55 -11.96
CA GLU A 125 10.57 4.24 -12.21
C GLU A 125 10.77 2.82 -12.76
N LYS A 126 9.73 1.98 -12.71
CA LYS A 126 9.78 0.54 -13.06
C LYS A 126 10.90 -0.20 -12.33
N LEU A 127 11.03 0.12 -11.04
CA LEU A 127 12.01 -0.48 -10.16
C LEU A 127 11.35 -1.49 -9.21
N VAL A 128 12.08 -2.57 -8.97
CA VAL A 128 11.70 -3.65 -8.05
C VAL A 128 12.83 -3.86 -7.05
N LYS A 129 12.50 -4.09 -5.79
CA LYS A 129 13.46 -4.45 -4.74
C LYS A 129 12.86 -5.50 -3.81
N ILE A 130 13.63 -6.55 -3.55
CA ILE A 130 13.35 -7.55 -2.52
C ILE A 130 14.31 -7.28 -1.35
N GLU A 131 13.75 -7.10 -0.17
CA GLU A 131 14.50 -7.00 1.09
C GLU A 131 14.18 -8.21 1.94
N VAL A 132 15.20 -8.87 2.45
CA VAL A 132 15.10 -10.14 3.18
C VAL A 132 15.75 -9.99 4.55
N SER A 133 15.16 -10.61 5.56
CA SER A 133 15.73 -10.66 6.90
C SER A 133 16.94 -11.57 6.95
N TYR A 134 17.84 -11.31 7.90
CA TYR A 134 19.06 -12.09 8.13
C TYR A 134 18.79 -13.60 8.28
N GLU A 135 17.70 -13.99 8.95
CA GLU A 135 17.32 -15.40 9.17
C GLU A 135 16.90 -16.13 7.89
N LEU A 136 16.76 -15.42 6.78
CA LEU A 136 16.39 -16.00 5.49
C LEU A 136 17.48 -15.87 4.41
N GLU A 137 18.59 -15.18 4.68
CA GLU A 137 19.67 -14.94 3.70
C GLU A 137 20.31 -16.23 3.17
N ASP A 138 20.33 -17.29 3.97
CA ASP A 138 20.85 -18.61 3.54
C ASP A 138 19.97 -19.25 2.44
N VAL A 139 18.69 -18.90 2.40
CA VAL A 139 17.71 -19.42 1.43
C VAL A 139 17.52 -18.41 0.30
N PHE A 140 17.29 -17.16 0.65
CA PHE A 140 17.06 -16.04 -0.27
C PHE A 140 18.35 -15.21 -0.36
N THR A 141 19.35 -15.75 -1.06
CA THR A 141 20.63 -15.06 -1.24
C THR A 141 20.48 -13.81 -2.11
N ASP A 142 21.39 -12.85 -1.99
CA ASP A 142 21.42 -11.64 -2.82
C ASP A 142 21.40 -11.97 -4.32
N ILE A 143 22.11 -13.03 -4.73
CA ILE A 143 22.15 -13.46 -6.13
C ILE A 143 20.78 -13.97 -6.58
N PHE A 144 20.09 -14.73 -5.74
CA PHE A 144 18.75 -15.24 -6.03
C PHE A 144 17.73 -14.09 -6.09
N CYS A 145 17.74 -13.21 -5.09
CA CYS A 145 16.85 -12.02 -5.08
C CYS A 145 17.09 -11.13 -6.30
N GLY A 146 18.36 -10.83 -6.62
CA GLY A 146 18.71 -10.05 -7.81
C GLY A 146 18.29 -10.71 -9.11
N HIS A 147 18.31 -12.05 -9.19
CA HIS A 147 17.80 -12.78 -10.35
C HIS A 147 16.28 -12.59 -10.50
N ILE A 148 15.52 -12.73 -9.42
CA ILE A 148 14.07 -12.50 -9.41
C ILE A 148 13.75 -11.05 -9.78
N GLU A 149 14.44 -10.08 -9.17
CA GLU A 149 14.25 -8.65 -9.44
C GLU A 149 14.45 -8.32 -10.92
N ASP A 150 15.62 -8.68 -11.48
CA ASP A 150 16.04 -8.24 -12.81
C ASP A 150 15.51 -9.11 -13.95
N LYS A 151 15.42 -10.44 -13.77
CA LYS A 151 15.11 -11.37 -14.86
C LYS A 151 13.63 -11.77 -14.91
N GLN A 152 12.99 -11.80 -13.76
CA GLN A 152 11.59 -12.20 -13.71
C GLN A 152 10.67 -10.98 -13.53
N LEU A 153 10.65 -10.34 -12.37
CA LEU A 153 9.70 -9.27 -12.08
C LEU A 153 9.83 -8.05 -12.97
N LYS A 154 11.07 -7.61 -13.25
CA LYS A 154 11.30 -6.41 -14.06
C LYS A 154 10.78 -6.56 -15.49
N ALA A 155 10.91 -7.74 -16.08
CA ALA A 155 10.41 -7.99 -17.44
C ALA A 155 8.89 -7.86 -17.54
N TYR A 156 8.16 -8.43 -16.57
CA TYR A 156 6.71 -8.30 -16.47
C TYR A 156 6.29 -6.88 -16.12
N PHE A 157 7.05 -6.21 -15.25
CA PHE A 157 6.78 -4.84 -14.84
C PHE A 157 6.92 -3.83 -15.99
N LEU A 158 7.92 -4.01 -16.85
CA LEU A 158 8.08 -3.20 -18.06
C LEU A 158 6.99 -3.43 -19.11
N SER A 159 6.32 -4.58 -19.05
CA SER A 159 5.22 -4.96 -19.96
C SER A 159 3.84 -4.65 -19.37
N ASP A 160 3.76 -3.96 -18.23
CA ASP A 160 2.53 -3.69 -17.45
C ASP A 160 1.74 -4.97 -17.07
N GLN A 161 2.46 -6.11 -16.90
CA GLN A 161 1.94 -7.42 -16.52
C GLN A 161 2.42 -7.84 -15.13
N VAL A 162 2.40 -6.92 -14.19
CA VAL A 162 2.89 -7.13 -12.81
C VAL A 162 2.16 -8.27 -12.11
N ASP A 163 0.88 -8.41 -12.35
CA ASP A 163 0.02 -9.47 -11.83
C ASP A 163 0.54 -10.86 -12.24
N ILE A 164 0.85 -11.04 -13.52
CA ILE A 164 1.41 -12.32 -14.04
C ILE A 164 2.79 -12.58 -13.45
N GLY A 165 3.64 -11.55 -13.40
CA GLY A 165 4.99 -11.66 -12.83
C GLY A 165 5.00 -12.04 -11.36
N LEU A 166 4.10 -11.47 -10.56
CA LEU A 166 3.97 -11.80 -9.14
C LEU A 166 3.51 -13.24 -8.92
N VAL A 167 2.53 -13.71 -9.70
CA VAL A 167 2.08 -15.11 -9.63
C VAL A 167 3.21 -16.06 -9.98
N ALA A 168 3.95 -15.79 -11.06
CA ALA A 168 5.07 -16.63 -11.48
C ALA A 168 6.18 -16.74 -10.41
N VAL A 169 6.50 -15.64 -9.73
CA VAL A 169 7.52 -15.63 -8.66
C VAL A 169 7.03 -16.33 -7.39
N MET A 170 5.74 -16.30 -7.10
CA MET A 170 5.19 -16.95 -5.91
C MET A 170 5.06 -18.48 -6.05
N GLU A 171 5.15 -19.01 -7.27
CA GLU A 171 5.09 -20.45 -7.55
C GLU A 171 6.48 -21.14 -7.59
N GLU A 172 7.59 -20.37 -7.55
CA GLU A 172 8.97 -20.87 -7.46
C GLU A 172 9.43 -21.09 -6.02
#